data_59f1eea4d9c16f728525b1f60e7908f0
#
_entry.id   59f1eea4d9c16f728525b1f60e7908f0
#
_cell.length_a   1.000
_cell.length_b   1.000
_cell.length_c   1.000
_cell.angle_alpha   90.00
_cell.angle_beta   90.00
_cell.angle_gamma   90.00
#
_symmetry.space_group_name_H-M   'P 1'
#
loop_
_entity.id
_entity.type
_entity.pdbx_description
1 polymer ?
#
loop_
_entity_poly.entity_id
_entity_poly.type
_entity_poly.pdbx_seq_one_letter_code
_entity_poly.pdbx_strand_id
1 'polypeptide(L)'
;MAALDGRATPPKPPATKLLVVVTAANELQATSARIELAKRSLPAHTKTIAVADPAGRRIGSGGGTLNALKAARDLLGDAWLDDRLILIIHSGGDSQRAPSQSVCGKAWSLLPTVPPKAPVDLLMEQLLKLCAGARGVVVACGDVLLKLPEDPGSLANEGVTGLAVPAPKDYGTRHGVYVSREGKCSTYLQKASLD
;
A
#
# COMPACT_ATOMS: atom_id res chain seq x y z
N MET A 1 27.44 -2.57 -42.32
CA MET A 1 27.11 -3.79 -41.54
C MET A 1 26.86 -3.38 -40.12
N ALA A 2 25.59 -3.24 -39.72
CA ALA A 2 25.19 -2.93 -38.35
C ALA A 2 24.93 -4.26 -37.64
N ALA A 3 25.70 -4.55 -36.60
CA ALA A 3 25.48 -5.70 -35.73
C ALA A 3 24.17 -5.50 -34.94
N LEU A 4 23.20 -6.36 -35.17
CA LEU A 4 22.00 -6.49 -34.34
C LEU A 4 22.44 -7.09 -32.99
N ASP A 5 22.49 -6.23 -31.98
CA ASP A 5 22.76 -6.63 -30.60
C ASP A 5 21.52 -7.37 -30.05
N GLY A 6 21.54 -8.70 -30.24
CA GLY A 6 20.48 -9.62 -29.80
C GLY A 6 20.47 -9.79 -28.27
N ARG A 7 20.23 -8.74 -27.52
CA ARG A 7 19.97 -8.88 -26.10
C ARG A 7 18.61 -9.54 -25.91
N ALA A 8 18.63 -10.82 -25.58
CA ALA A 8 17.44 -11.54 -25.16
C ALA A 8 16.77 -10.77 -24.03
N THR A 9 15.51 -10.43 -24.19
CA THR A 9 14.70 -9.83 -23.15
C THR A 9 14.78 -10.75 -21.92
N PRO A 10 15.19 -10.26 -20.74
CA PRO A 10 15.27 -11.11 -19.55
C PRO A 10 13.90 -11.77 -19.32
N PRO A 11 13.87 -13.06 -18.91
CA PRO A 11 12.62 -13.76 -18.69
C PRO A 11 11.78 -12.98 -17.68
N LYS A 12 10.50 -12.77 -18.00
CA LYS A 12 9.55 -12.12 -17.13
C LYS A 12 9.57 -12.85 -15.76
N PRO A 13 9.82 -12.17 -14.66
CA PRO A 13 9.84 -12.82 -13.36
C PRO A 13 8.52 -13.58 -13.14
N PRO A 14 8.54 -14.74 -12.47
CA PRO A 14 7.33 -15.50 -12.19
C PRO A 14 6.33 -14.62 -11.47
N ALA A 15 5.04 -14.78 -11.78
CA ALA A 15 3.97 -14.01 -11.17
C ALA A 15 4.04 -14.16 -9.64
N THR A 16 4.35 -13.08 -8.94
CA THR A 16 4.40 -13.05 -7.48
C THR A 16 3.00 -13.31 -6.92
N LYS A 17 2.87 -14.25 -6.02
CA LYS A 17 1.60 -14.45 -5.30
C LYS A 17 1.27 -13.19 -4.51
N LEU A 18 0.09 -12.62 -4.68
CA LEU A 18 -0.33 -11.39 -4.04
C LEU A 18 -1.39 -11.66 -2.97
N LEU A 19 -1.20 -11.05 -1.79
CA LEU A 19 -2.26 -10.90 -0.79
C LEU A 19 -2.51 -9.42 -0.58
N VAL A 20 -3.74 -8.96 -0.81
CA VAL A 20 -4.19 -7.61 -0.47
C VAL A 20 -4.95 -7.67 0.86
N VAL A 21 -4.47 -6.92 1.84
CA VAL A 21 -5.09 -6.79 3.16
C VAL A 21 -5.55 -5.35 3.34
N VAL A 22 -6.84 -5.14 3.52
CA VAL A 22 -7.39 -3.82 3.85
C VAL A 22 -7.71 -3.76 5.33
N THR A 23 -7.16 -2.79 6.06
CA THR A 23 -7.54 -2.57 7.46
C THR A 23 -8.77 -1.70 7.55
N ALA A 24 -9.60 -1.93 8.55
CA ALA A 24 -10.85 -1.21 8.77
C ALA A 24 -11.03 -0.88 10.25
N ALA A 25 -11.78 0.17 10.56
CA ALA A 25 -12.01 0.58 11.94
C ALA A 25 -12.99 -0.34 12.71
N ASN A 26 -13.83 -1.07 11.98
CA ASN A 26 -14.85 -1.96 12.53
C ASN A 26 -15.29 -2.99 11.48
N GLU A 27 -16.08 -3.98 11.89
CA GLU A 27 -16.55 -5.06 11.01
C GLU A 27 -17.47 -4.57 9.87
N LEU A 28 -18.22 -3.51 10.07
CA LEU A 28 -19.07 -2.95 9.01
C LEU A 28 -18.20 -2.43 7.85
N GLN A 29 -17.17 -1.65 8.18
CA GLN A 29 -16.20 -1.18 7.19
C GLN A 29 -15.40 -2.32 6.56
N ALA A 30 -15.03 -3.33 7.34
CA ALA A 30 -14.32 -4.51 6.81
C ALA A 30 -15.22 -5.29 5.83
N THR A 31 -16.49 -5.44 6.12
CA THR A 31 -17.47 -6.08 5.22
C THR A 31 -17.63 -5.28 3.93
N SER A 32 -17.77 -3.96 4.03
CA SER A 32 -17.83 -3.07 2.86
C SER A 32 -16.56 -3.20 2.00
N ALA A 33 -15.38 -3.23 2.63
CA ALA A 33 -14.11 -3.40 1.93
C ALA A 33 -14.02 -4.76 1.22
N ARG A 34 -14.51 -5.85 1.82
CA ARG A 34 -14.56 -7.19 1.16
C ARG A 34 -15.43 -7.15 -0.09
N ILE A 35 -16.62 -6.53 -0.02
CA ILE A 35 -17.54 -6.38 -1.16
C ILE A 35 -16.88 -5.56 -2.26
N GLU A 36 -16.23 -4.46 -1.91
CA GLU A 36 -15.56 -3.59 -2.88
C GLU A 36 -14.34 -4.28 -3.53
N LEU A 37 -13.53 -5.02 -2.77
CA LEU A 37 -12.42 -5.80 -3.32
C LEU A 37 -12.90 -6.88 -4.29
N ALA A 38 -14.01 -7.55 -3.99
CA ALA A 38 -14.56 -8.61 -4.84
C ALA A 38 -15.04 -8.12 -6.22
N LYS A 39 -15.33 -6.83 -6.37
CA LYS A 39 -15.73 -6.23 -7.66
C LYS A 39 -14.54 -5.88 -8.56
N ARG A 40 -13.32 -5.98 -8.07
CA ARG A 40 -12.12 -5.50 -8.77
C ARG A 40 -11.41 -6.59 -9.53
N SER A 41 -10.95 -6.25 -10.73
CA SER A 41 -10.06 -7.11 -11.51
C SER A 41 -8.65 -7.00 -10.96
N LEU A 42 -8.25 -7.96 -10.15
CA LEU A 42 -6.90 -8.07 -9.57
C LEU A 42 -6.05 -9.07 -10.38
N PRO A 43 -4.71 -9.00 -10.27
CA PRO A 43 -3.84 -9.98 -10.90
C PRO A 43 -4.21 -11.43 -10.56
N ALA A 44 -3.94 -12.36 -11.46
CA ALA A 44 -4.17 -13.79 -11.21
C ALA A 44 -3.48 -14.23 -9.91
N HIS A 45 -4.10 -15.17 -9.20
CA HIS A 45 -3.61 -15.70 -7.91
C HIS A 45 -3.55 -14.67 -6.76
N THR A 46 -4.27 -13.55 -6.87
CA THR A 46 -4.46 -12.62 -5.76
C THR A 46 -5.48 -13.15 -4.76
N LYS A 47 -5.11 -13.15 -3.48
CA LYS A 47 -6.06 -13.29 -2.37
C LYS A 47 -6.36 -11.92 -1.77
N THR A 48 -7.56 -11.73 -1.26
CA THR A 48 -7.98 -10.48 -0.61
C THR A 48 -8.62 -10.76 0.73
N ILE A 49 -8.29 -9.96 1.73
CA ILE A 49 -8.98 -9.97 3.03
C ILE A 49 -9.18 -8.52 3.51
N ALA A 50 -10.17 -8.31 4.34
CA ALA A 50 -10.32 -7.09 5.11
C ALA A 50 -10.37 -7.42 6.59
N VAL A 51 -9.63 -6.66 7.39
CA VAL A 51 -9.39 -6.92 8.81
C VAL A 51 -9.81 -5.71 9.63
N ALA A 52 -10.77 -5.90 10.54
CA ALA A 52 -11.22 -4.85 11.44
C ALA A 52 -10.29 -4.68 12.65
N ASP A 53 -10.29 -3.51 13.25
CA ASP A 53 -9.69 -3.30 14.57
C ASP A 53 -10.38 -4.23 15.60
N PRO A 54 -9.62 -4.88 16.50
CA PRO A 54 -10.17 -5.85 17.44
C PRO A 54 -11.16 -5.20 18.42
N ALA A 55 -12.31 -5.83 18.63
CA ALA A 55 -13.31 -5.47 19.64
C ALA A 55 -13.70 -3.97 19.64
N GLY A 56 -13.71 -3.32 18.48
CA GLY A 56 -14.04 -1.90 18.35
C GLY A 56 -13.02 -0.94 18.96
N ARG A 57 -11.83 -1.42 19.31
CA ARG A 57 -10.74 -0.59 19.83
C ARG A 57 -9.90 -0.05 18.68
N ARG A 58 -9.67 1.26 18.69
CA ARG A 58 -8.73 1.91 17.76
C ARG A 58 -7.29 1.56 18.16
N ILE A 59 -6.63 0.73 17.35
CA ILE A 59 -5.26 0.28 17.61
C ILE A 59 -4.21 1.09 16.85
N GLY A 60 -4.64 2.09 16.09
CA GLY A 60 -3.76 2.93 15.28
C GLY A 60 -3.14 2.19 14.09
N SER A 61 -2.36 2.92 13.28
CA SER A 61 -1.77 2.34 12.06
C SER A 61 -0.77 1.22 12.35
N GLY A 62 0.07 1.38 13.37
CA GLY A 62 1.02 0.32 13.76
C GLY A 62 0.31 -0.95 14.23
N GLY A 63 -0.66 -0.82 15.14
CA GLY A 63 -1.49 -1.94 15.59
C GLY A 63 -2.27 -2.58 14.45
N GLY A 64 -2.85 -1.76 13.56
CA GLY A 64 -3.54 -2.23 12.35
C GLY A 64 -2.62 -3.03 11.42
N THR A 65 -1.36 -2.59 11.25
CA THR A 65 -0.36 -3.35 10.49
C THR A 65 -0.10 -4.71 11.14
N LEU A 66 0.14 -4.76 12.45
CA LEU A 66 0.39 -6.03 13.16
C LEU A 66 -0.82 -6.97 13.10
N ASN A 67 -2.03 -6.43 13.24
CA ASN A 67 -3.27 -7.21 13.11
C ASN A 67 -3.45 -7.77 11.69
N ALA A 68 -3.13 -6.97 10.66
CA ALA A 68 -3.14 -7.41 9.26
C ALA A 68 -2.12 -8.52 9.00
N LEU A 69 -0.90 -8.40 9.54
CA LEU A 69 0.14 -9.43 9.41
C LEU A 69 -0.25 -10.72 10.13
N LYS A 70 -0.84 -10.61 11.33
CA LYS A 70 -1.39 -11.77 12.03
C LYS A 70 -2.44 -12.48 11.20
N ALA A 71 -3.42 -11.75 10.65
CA ALA A 71 -4.47 -12.31 9.81
C ALA A 71 -3.91 -12.94 8.53
N ALA A 72 -2.87 -12.35 7.93
CA ALA A 72 -2.18 -12.93 6.78
C ALA A 72 -1.52 -14.26 7.13
N ARG A 73 -0.83 -14.36 8.28
CA ARG A 73 -0.22 -15.60 8.75
C ARG A 73 -1.29 -16.66 9.06
N ASP A 74 -2.36 -16.28 9.75
CA ASP A 74 -3.44 -17.21 10.09
C ASP A 74 -4.12 -17.79 8.82
N LEU A 75 -4.20 -16.99 7.73
CA LEU A 75 -4.76 -17.42 6.45
C LEU A 75 -3.82 -18.31 5.63
N LEU A 76 -2.52 -18.07 5.69
CA LEU A 76 -1.53 -18.61 4.75
C LEU A 76 -0.62 -19.67 5.38
N GLY A 77 -0.62 -19.81 6.71
CA GLY A 77 0.24 -20.72 7.46
C GLY A 77 1.68 -20.21 7.61
N ASP A 78 2.58 -21.07 8.02
CA ASP A 78 3.96 -20.69 8.38
C ASP A 78 4.77 -20.11 7.21
N ALA A 79 4.50 -20.55 5.98
CA ALA A 79 5.14 -20.04 4.76
C ALA A 79 4.47 -18.76 4.20
N TRP A 80 3.85 -17.95 5.04
CA TRP A 80 3.01 -16.82 4.64
C TRP A 80 3.77 -15.69 3.92
N LEU A 81 5.09 -15.58 4.09
CA LEU A 81 5.96 -14.61 3.38
C LEU A 81 6.67 -15.20 2.16
N ASP A 82 6.67 -16.53 2.01
CA ASP A 82 7.42 -17.19 0.95
C ASP A 82 6.81 -16.89 -0.43
N ASP A 83 7.66 -16.42 -1.36
CA ASP A 83 7.28 -16.10 -2.74
C ASP A 83 6.05 -15.21 -2.87
N ARG A 84 5.85 -14.28 -1.93
CA ARG A 84 4.64 -13.49 -1.84
C ARG A 84 4.90 -12.01 -1.61
N LEU A 85 4.04 -11.19 -2.21
CA LEU A 85 3.86 -9.79 -1.86
C LEU A 85 2.59 -9.67 -1.01
N ILE A 86 2.71 -9.06 0.18
CA ILE A 86 1.58 -8.69 1.03
C ILE A 86 1.43 -7.18 0.96
N LEU A 87 0.32 -6.72 0.39
CA LEU A 87 -0.03 -5.31 0.29
C LEU A 87 -1.06 -4.97 1.35
N ILE A 88 -0.64 -4.24 2.38
CA ILE A 88 -1.52 -3.74 3.45
C ILE A 88 -1.95 -2.32 3.10
N ILE A 89 -3.26 -2.09 2.96
CA ILE A 89 -3.85 -0.79 2.70
C ILE A 89 -4.63 -0.35 3.93
N HIS A 90 -4.15 0.69 4.59
CA HIS A 90 -4.85 1.29 5.71
C HIS A 90 -6.03 2.13 5.22
N SER A 91 -7.25 1.67 5.50
CA SER A 91 -8.51 2.33 5.12
C SER A 91 -9.38 2.72 6.32
N GLY A 92 -8.93 2.42 7.53
CA GLY A 92 -9.65 2.77 8.77
C GLY A 92 -9.62 4.27 9.04
N GLY A 93 -10.71 4.76 9.61
CA GLY A 93 -10.85 6.16 10.02
C GLY A 93 -12.31 6.57 10.09
N ASP A 94 -12.62 7.63 10.85
CA ASP A 94 -14.02 8.11 11.03
C ASP A 94 -14.47 9.01 9.89
N SER A 95 -13.57 9.34 8.96
CA SER A 95 -13.86 10.25 7.83
C SER A 95 -14.59 11.55 8.24
N GLN A 96 -14.30 12.08 9.43
CA GLN A 96 -15.03 13.22 10.05
C GLN A 96 -15.16 14.43 9.12
N ARG A 97 -14.15 14.68 8.28
CA ARG A 97 -14.16 15.76 7.27
C ARG A 97 -14.92 15.41 5.99
N ALA A 98 -15.35 14.18 5.84
CA ALA A 98 -16.13 13.68 4.70
C ALA A 98 -17.17 12.65 5.22
N PRO A 99 -18.25 13.09 5.89
CA PRO A 99 -19.21 12.19 6.55
C PRO A 99 -19.83 11.16 5.61
N SER A 100 -20.03 11.51 4.34
CA SER A 100 -20.53 10.58 3.31
C SER A 100 -19.62 9.37 3.09
N GLN A 101 -18.35 9.44 3.53
CA GLN A 101 -17.36 8.39 3.39
C GLN A 101 -17.14 7.60 4.70
N SER A 102 -17.90 7.88 5.75
CA SER A 102 -17.70 7.23 7.06
C SER A 102 -18.06 5.74 7.06
N VAL A 103 -18.99 5.33 6.21
CA VAL A 103 -19.43 3.92 6.12
C VAL A 103 -18.41 3.05 5.40
N CYS A 104 -17.97 3.46 4.21
CA CYS A 104 -17.08 2.66 3.37
C CYS A 104 -15.60 3.04 3.52
N GLY A 105 -15.33 4.25 4.01
CA GLY A 105 -13.99 4.84 4.07
C GLY A 105 -13.62 5.57 2.76
N LYS A 106 -12.71 6.52 2.87
CA LYS A 106 -12.28 7.40 1.77
C LYS A 106 -11.62 6.67 0.61
N ALA A 107 -11.00 5.53 0.89
CA ALA A 107 -10.30 4.73 -0.12
C ALA A 107 -11.23 4.27 -1.27
N TRP A 108 -12.54 4.22 -1.02
CA TRP A 108 -13.56 3.71 -1.94
C TRP A 108 -14.40 4.80 -2.59
N SER A 109 -14.14 6.08 -2.30
CA SER A 109 -14.85 7.21 -2.90
C SER A 109 -14.62 7.25 -4.40
N LEU A 110 -15.67 7.36 -5.21
CA LEU A 110 -15.50 7.50 -6.64
C LEU A 110 -14.91 8.86 -7.00
N LEU A 111 -13.88 8.84 -7.81
CA LEU A 111 -13.25 10.01 -8.42
C LEU A 111 -13.86 10.26 -9.80
N PRO A 112 -13.86 11.52 -10.27
CA PRO A 112 -14.42 11.89 -11.58
C PRO A 112 -13.45 11.53 -12.72
N THR A 113 -13.07 10.25 -12.79
CA THR A 113 -12.30 9.67 -13.89
C THR A 113 -13.22 8.97 -14.89
N VAL A 114 -12.72 8.69 -16.09
CA VAL A 114 -13.45 7.93 -17.11
C VAL A 114 -12.64 6.67 -17.49
N PRO A 115 -13.09 5.47 -17.14
CA PRO A 115 -14.22 5.16 -16.25
C PRO A 115 -13.96 5.62 -14.81
N PRO A 116 -15.01 5.74 -13.97
CA PRO A 116 -14.84 6.11 -12.55
C PRO A 116 -13.94 5.13 -11.80
N LYS A 117 -12.99 5.67 -11.03
CA LYS A 117 -12.06 4.90 -10.18
C LYS A 117 -12.09 5.42 -8.75
N ALA A 118 -11.78 4.57 -7.79
CA ALA A 118 -11.56 4.99 -6.41
C ALA A 118 -10.07 5.29 -6.16
N PRO A 119 -9.71 6.06 -5.11
CA PRO A 119 -8.31 6.27 -4.71
C PRO A 119 -7.52 4.97 -4.59
N VAL A 120 -8.12 3.93 -4.00
CA VAL A 120 -7.50 2.60 -3.85
C VAL A 120 -7.16 1.96 -5.19
N ASP A 121 -7.95 2.18 -6.24
CA ASP A 121 -7.70 1.63 -7.57
C ASP A 121 -6.44 2.26 -8.18
N LEU A 122 -6.33 3.59 -8.10
CA LEU A 122 -5.16 4.32 -8.56
C LEU A 122 -3.91 3.98 -7.75
N LEU A 123 -4.05 3.87 -6.43
CA LEU A 123 -2.96 3.46 -5.55
C LEU A 123 -2.44 2.06 -5.89
N MET A 124 -3.34 1.09 -6.03
CA MET A 124 -2.95 -0.29 -6.37
C MET A 124 -2.28 -0.37 -7.73
N GLU A 125 -2.76 0.35 -8.75
CA GLU A 125 -2.10 0.41 -10.06
C GLU A 125 -0.63 0.84 -9.96
N GLN A 126 -0.34 1.88 -9.16
CA GLN A 126 1.02 2.38 -8.98
C GLN A 126 1.88 1.41 -8.15
N LEU A 127 1.33 0.89 -7.05
CA LEU A 127 2.08 -0.03 -6.18
C LEU A 127 2.36 -1.36 -6.86
N LEU A 128 1.44 -1.92 -7.63
CA LEU A 128 1.66 -3.15 -8.36
C LEU A 128 2.72 -2.99 -9.47
N LYS A 129 2.80 -1.80 -10.08
CA LYS A 129 3.87 -1.47 -11.02
C LYS A 129 5.23 -1.39 -10.32
N LEU A 130 5.32 -0.65 -9.20
CA LEU A 130 6.55 -0.49 -8.42
C LEU A 130 7.06 -1.82 -7.86
N CYS A 131 6.14 -2.65 -7.37
CA CYS A 131 6.46 -3.89 -6.67
C CYS A 131 6.44 -5.13 -7.60
N ALA A 132 6.52 -4.94 -8.92
CA ALA A 132 6.52 -6.05 -9.87
C ALA A 132 7.73 -6.97 -9.61
N GLY A 133 7.45 -8.24 -9.24
CA GLY A 133 8.48 -9.21 -8.87
C GLY A 133 9.03 -9.08 -7.44
N ALA A 134 8.60 -8.07 -6.69
CA ALA A 134 9.00 -7.89 -5.29
C ALA A 134 8.33 -8.93 -4.37
N ARG A 135 8.98 -9.18 -3.22
CA ARG A 135 8.50 -10.03 -2.13
C ARG A 135 8.53 -9.25 -0.82
N GLY A 136 7.74 -9.69 0.14
CA GLY A 136 7.69 -9.07 1.45
C GLY A 136 6.41 -8.29 1.70
N VAL A 137 6.49 -7.21 2.47
CA VAL A 137 5.32 -6.45 2.93
C VAL A 137 5.41 -5.01 2.45
N VAL A 138 4.34 -4.53 1.84
CA VAL A 138 4.13 -3.13 1.49
C VAL A 138 2.98 -2.58 2.31
N VAL A 139 3.18 -1.43 2.92
CA VAL A 139 2.16 -0.73 3.71
C VAL A 139 1.87 0.62 3.07
N ALA A 140 0.60 0.91 2.83
CA ALA A 140 0.15 2.16 2.23
C ALA A 140 -1.12 2.69 2.89
N CYS A 141 -1.34 4.00 2.78
CA CYS A 141 -2.60 4.64 3.17
C CYS A 141 -3.58 4.63 1.97
N GLY A 142 -4.81 4.21 2.18
CA GLY A 142 -5.82 4.06 1.13
C GLY A 142 -6.38 5.39 0.60
N ASP A 143 -6.09 6.52 1.24
CA ASP A 143 -6.53 7.86 0.83
C ASP A 143 -5.39 8.70 0.21
N VAL A 144 -4.32 8.05 -0.24
CA VAL A 144 -3.19 8.68 -0.92
C VAL A 144 -3.35 8.54 -2.44
N LEU A 145 -3.16 9.63 -3.16
CA LEU A 145 -2.97 9.62 -4.61
C LEU A 145 -1.47 9.58 -4.90
N LEU A 146 -1.00 8.41 -5.31
CA LEU A 146 0.39 8.18 -5.69
C LEU A 146 0.53 8.29 -7.20
N LYS A 147 1.52 9.06 -7.65
CA LYS A 147 1.95 9.09 -9.05
C LYS A 147 3.45 8.84 -9.10
N LEU A 148 3.84 7.75 -9.69
CA LEU A 148 5.22 7.37 -9.90
C LEU A 148 5.69 7.80 -11.29
N PRO A 149 7.00 8.02 -11.52
CA PRO A 149 7.58 8.17 -12.85
C PRO A 149 7.36 6.90 -13.69
N GLU A 150 7.63 6.98 -14.99
CA GLU A 150 7.52 5.81 -15.88
C GLU A 150 8.45 4.68 -15.44
N ASP A 151 9.67 5.03 -15.07
CA ASP A 151 10.62 4.13 -14.41
C ASP A 151 10.78 4.54 -12.94
N PRO A 152 10.07 3.90 -12.01
CA PRO A 152 10.16 4.20 -10.59
C PRO A 152 11.44 3.66 -9.93
N GLY A 153 12.32 3.00 -10.69
CA GLY A 153 13.45 2.29 -10.13
C GLY A 153 13.07 0.97 -9.45
N SER A 154 14.00 0.40 -8.69
CA SER A 154 13.81 -0.85 -7.96
C SER A 154 13.74 -0.62 -6.46
N LEU A 155 12.95 -1.43 -5.79
CA LEU A 155 12.96 -1.50 -4.33
C LEU A 155 14.23 -2.20 -3.84
N ALA A 156 14.70 -1.85 -2.65
CA ALA A 156 15.77 -2.58 -2.00
C ALA A 156 15.35 -4.03 -1.74
N ASN A 157 16.29 -4.97 -1.92
CA ASN A 157 16.02 -6.39 -1.70
C ASN A 157 15.95 -6.75 -0.20
N GLU A 158 16.50 -5.89 0.64
CA GLU A 158 16.59 -6.09 2.09
C GLU A 158 16.27 -4.79 2.85
N GLY A 159 15.85 -4.96 4.10
CA GLY A 159 15.55 -3.86 4.99
C GLY A 159 14.19 -3.21 4.72
N VAL A 160 14.11 -1.90 4.95
CA VAL A 160 12.88 -1.10 4.79
C VAL A 160 13.12 0.01 3.78
N THR A 161 12.28 0.06 2.76
CA THR A 161 12.28 1.14 1.76
C THR A 161 11.07 2.05 1.98
N GLY A 162 11.32 3.34 2.20
CA GLY A 162 10.27 4.36 2.28
C GLY A 162 10.13 5.14 0.98
N LEU A 163 8.89 5.38 0.54
CA LEU A 163 8.61 6.30 -0.54
C LEU A 163 8.47 7.71 0.02
N ALA A 164 9.23 8.65 -0.53
CA ALA A 164 9.21 10.04 -0.12
C ALA A 164 9.30 10.96 -1.33
N VAL A 165 8.90 12.21 -1.14
CA VAL A 165 9.06 13.27 -2.13
C VAL A 165 9.84 14.43 -1.50
N PRO A 166 10.71 15.12 -2.23
CA PRO A 166 11.29 16.38 -1.77
C PRO A 166 10.17 17.40 -1.53
N ALA A 167 10.22 18.07 -0.39
CA ALA A 167 9.26 19.10 -0.02
C ALA A 167 9.92 20.24 0.77
N PRO A 168 9.34 21.45 0.78
CA PRO A 168 9.78 22.53 1.65
C PRO A 168 9.74 22.14 3.13
N LYS A 169 10.65 22.68 3.94
CA LYS A 169 10.79 22.32 5.37
C LYS A 169 9.50 22.49 6.19
N ASP A 170 8.72 23.52 5.89
CA ASP A 170 7.46 23.81 6.57
C ASP A 170 6.42 22.68 6.44
N TYR A 171 6.49 21.88 5.40
CA TYR A 171 5.66 20.67 5.27
C TYR A 171 5.96 19.64 6.36
N GLY A 172 7.21 19.58 6.84
CA GLY A 172 7.62 18.69 7.92
C GLY A 172 6.86 18.89 9.23
N THR A 173 6.33 20.10 9.49
CA THR A 173 5.52 20.37 10.68
C THR A 173 4.18 19.63 10.70
N ARG A 174 3.71 19.18 9.54
CA ARG A 174 2.42 18.51 9.36
C ARG A 174 2.54 17.06 8.91
N HIS A 175 3.71 16.66 8.44
CA HIS A 175 3.97 15.34 7.84
C HIS A 175 5.14 14.63 8.51
N GLY A 176 5.29 13.35 8.20
CA GLY A 176 6.50 12.60 8.51
C GLY A 176 7.65 12.99 7.59
N VAL A 177 8.85 13.06 8.13
CA VAL A 177 10.07 13.44 7.41
C VAL A 177 11.12 12.35 7.54
N TYR A 178 11.66 11.90 6.41
CA TYR A 178 12.85 11.07 6.38
C TYR A 178 14.08 11.96 6.31
N VAL A 179 14.95 11.86 7.31
CA VAL A 179 16.28 12.49 7.25
C VAL A 179 17.22 11.48 6.59
N SER A 180 17.69 11.79 5.39
CA SER A 180 18.57 10.88 4.65
C SER A 180 20.01 11.39 4.64
N ARG A 181 20.96 10.46 4.71
CA ARG A 181 22.38 10.66 4.45
C ARG A 181 22.84 9.59 3.47
N GLU A 182 23.48 9.99 2.38
CA GLU A 182 23.99 9.07 1.35
C GLU A 182 22.94 8.07 0.84
N GLY A 183 21.71 8.54 0.64
CA GLY A 183 20.59 7.71 0.17
C GLY A 183 19.98 6.76 1.21
N LYS A 184 20.50 6.73 2.46
CA LYS A 184 19.94 5.93 3.55
C LYS A 184 19.17 6.80 4.54
N CYS A 185 18.01 6.33 4.99
CA CYS A 185 17.27 6.99 6.06
C CYS A 185 18.03 6.78 7.39
N SER A 186 18.48 7.88 7.99
CA SER A 186 19.14 7.88 9.30
C SER A 186 18.14 8.10 10.43
N THR A 187 17.06 8.83 10.18
CA THR A 187 16.08 9.22 11.19
C THR A 187 14.74 9.47 10.51
N TYR A 188 13.67 9.11 11.20
CA TYR A 188 12.31 9.47 10.87
C TYR A 188 11.75 10.41 11.93
N LEU A 189 11.27 11.56 11.51
CA LEU A 189 10.67 12.58 12.39
C LEU A 189 9.19 12.72 12.05
N GLN A 190 8.34 12.71 13.05
CA GLN A 190 6.90 12.91 12.88
C GLN A 190 6.52 14.31 13.33
N LYS A 191 6.03 15.15 12.40
CA LYS A 191 5.65 16.54 12.66
C LYS A 191 6.76 17.30 13.38
N ALA A 192 7.95 17.32 12.77
CA ALA A 192 9.12 17.97 13.33
C ALA A 192 8.89 19.47 13.50
N SER A 193 9.45 20.05 14.57
CA SER A 193 9.59 21.52 14.67
C SER A 193 10.54 22.05 13.61
N LEU A 194 10.48 23.35 13.33
CA LEU A 194 11.38 24.01 12.37
C LEU A 194 12.71 24.43 13.01
N ASP A 195 12.86 24.23 14.32
CA ASP A 195 14.03 24.60 15.11
C ASP A 195 15.21 23.64 14.88
#